data_3377e07185bf40c9e8a8381245696092
#
_entry.id   3377e07185bf40c9e8a8381245696092
#
_cell.length_a   1.000
_cell.length_b   1.000
_cell.length_c   1.000
_cell.angle_alpha   90.00
_cell.angle_beta   90.00
_cell.angle_gamma   90.00
#
_symmetry.space_group_name_H-M   'P 1'
#
loop_
_entity.id
_entity.type
_entity.pdbx_description
1 polymer ?
#
loop_
_entity_poly.entity_id
_entity_poly.type
_entity_poly.pdbx_seq_one_letter_code
_entity_poly.pdbx_strand_id
1 'polypeptide(L)'
;MDSVSAEEQHAGSYKPGYETVAERILELIAELRLQPGDRMPTENELATRLGSSRTVVREAVKILSAIGRVRAQKGRGLYVADDDGMLGPARWNGFFLPTDLDHVYMLFEFRRFQETAASRLAATRATPAELRAIETAAETCRQGHLTGQAALFDRGDDDFHLGIAAASHNHFLVASVREARRLQRQSSTIGLHGTVGGHADEAIKEHAAIYRAIRDGDPEAAAQAAAVHLDNTLEDYRREIQRRVFG
;
A
#
# COMPACT_ATOMS: atom_id res chain seq x y z
N MET A 1 -29.74 -39.93 -38.76
CA MET A 1 -30.01 -39.20 -37.47
C MET A 1 -28.71 -39.23 -36.73
N ASP A 2 -27.93 -38.22 -37.04
CA ASP A 2 -26.52 -38.14 -36.61
C ASP A 2 -26.40 -37.32 -35.39
N SER A 3 -25.93 -37.91 -34.33
CA SER A 3 -25.56 -37.25 -33.08
C SER A 3 -24.13 -36.70 -33.20
N VAL A 4 -24.02 -35.40 -33.39
CA VAL A 4 -22.71 -34.70 -33.36
C VAL A 4 -22.34 -34.49 -31.91
N SER A 5 -21.37 -35.26 -31.47
CA SER A 5 -20.70 -35.01 -30.17
C SER A 5 -19.72 -33.84 -30.35
N ALA A 6 -20.01 -32.72 -29.76
CA ALA A 6 -19.08 -31.61 -29.66
C ALA A 6 -18.08 -31.92 -28.52
N GLU A 7 -16.89 -32.39 -28.88
CA GLU A 7 -15.72 -32.35 -28.00
C GLU A 7 -15.22 -30.91 -27.94
N GLU A 8 -15.55 -30.21 -26.84
CA GLU A 8 -14.88 -28.97 -26.47
C GLU A 8 -13.45 -29.29 -26.03
N GLN A 9 -12.53 -29.20 -26.99
CA GLN A 9 -11.09 -29.21 -26.71
C GLN A 9 -10.78 -27.91 -25.95
N HIS A 10 -10.50 -28.04 -24.65
CA HIS A 10 -9.79 -27.04 -23.87
C HIS A 10 -8.43 -26.82 -24.52
N ALA A 11 -8.30 -25.77 -25.31
CA ALA A 11 -7.04 -25.27 -25.80
C ALA A 11 -6.24 -24.80 -24.58
N GLY A 12 -5.30 -25.64 -24.12
CA GLY A 12 -4.33 -25.26 -23.09
C GLY A 12 -3.60 -24.01 -23.58
N SER A 13 -3.79 -22.90 -22.87
CA SER A 13 -3.11 -21.63 -23.13
C SER A 13 -1.59 -21.90 -23.17
N TYR A 14 -0.98 -21.66 -24.34
CA TYR A 14 0.47 -21.73 -24.49
C TYR A 14 1.11 -20.72 -23.52
N LYS A 15 1.83 -21.22 -22.53
CA LYS A 15 2.51 -20.43 -21.51
C LYS A 15 3.98 -20.30 -21.93
N PRO A 16 4.47 -19.08 -22.20
CA PRO A 16 5.87 -18.87 -22.53
C PRO A 16 6.81 -19.43 -21.46
N GLY A 17 7.93 -20.03 -21.85
CA GLY A 17 8.83 -20.70 -20.92
C GLY A 17 9.36 -19.80 -19.79
N TYR A 18 9.48 -18.50 -20.03
CA TYR A 18 9.91 -17.53 -19.01
C TYR A 18 8.83 -17.28 -17.94
N GLU A 19 7.54 -17.38 -18.28
CA GLU A 19 6.45 -17.26 -17.30
C GLU A 19 6.45 -18.44 -16.34
N THR A 20 6.57 -19.64 -16.87
CA THR A 20 6.69 -20.87 -16.06
C THR A 20 7.91 -20.81 -15.14
N VAL A 21 9.05 -20.30 -15.65
CA VAL A 21 10.26 -20.13 -14.83
C VAL A 21 10.07 -19.04 -13.78
N ALA A 22 9.38 -17.94 -14.09
CA ALA A 22 9.08 -16.90 -13.12
C ALA A 22 8.23 -17.44 -11.95
N GLU A 23 7.19 -18.24 -12.23
CA GLU A 23 6.40 -18.90 -11.19
C GLU A 23 7.25 -19.81 -10.32
N ARG A 24 8.07 -20.66 -10.93
CA ARG A 24 8.96 -21.55 -10.18
C ARG A 24 10.01 -20.81 -9.34
N ILE A 25 10.44 -19.62 -9.75
CA ILE A 25 11.29 -18.76 -8.91
C ILE A 25 10.51 -18.26 -7.69
N LEU A 26 9.24 -17.89 -7.83
CA LEU A 26 8.40 -17.49 -6.70
C LEU A 26 8.16 -18.66 -5.73
N GLU A 27 7.90 -19.85 -6.26
CA GLU A 27 7.78 -21.07 -5.45
C GLU A 27 9.08 -21.34 -4.68
N LEU A 28 10.25 -21.23 -5.33
CA LEU A 28 11.55 -21.40 -4.70
C LEU A 28 11.81 -20.38 -3.57
N ILE A 29 11.39 -19.14 -3.74
CA ILE A 29 11.45 -18.12 -2.68
C ILE A 29 10.66 -18.59 -1.46
N ALA A 30 9.46 -19.11 -1.67
CA ALA A 30 8.61 -19.63 -0.60
C ALA A 30 9.20 -20.90 0.06
N GLU A 31 9.69 -21.86 -0.74
CA GLU A 31 10.31 -23.09 -0.26
C GLU A 31 11.55 -22.82 0.61
N LEU A 32 12.40 -21.88 0.17
CA LEU A 32 13.57 -21.46 0.91
C LEU A 32 13.27 -20.51 2.06
N ARG A 33 12.01 -20.12 2.24
CA ARG A 33 11.53 -19.15 3.24
C ARG A 33 12.31 -17.84 3.23
N LEU A 34 12.71 -17.38 2.04
CA LEU A 34 13.44 -16.12 1.90
C LEU A 34 12.53 -14.94 2.23
N GLN A 35 13.06 -14.03 3.02
CA GLN A 35 12.38 -12.81 3.43
C GLN A 35 12.76 -11.64 2.51
N PRO A 36 11.97 -10.55 2.46
CA PRO A 36 12.35 -9.32 1.81
C PRO A 36 13.76 -8.86 2.23
N GLY A 37 14.60 -8.56 1.23
CA GLY A 37 16.00 -8.20 1.42
C GLY A 37 16.98 -9.38 1.41
N ASP A 38 16.52 -10.62 1.51
CA ASP A 38 17.38 -11.79 1.47
C ASP A 38 17.99 -12.00 0.08
N ARG A 39 19.23 -12.49 0.09
CA ARG A 39 19.96 -12.80 -1.13
C ARG A 39 19.43 -14.09 -1.74
N MET A 40 19.10 -14.03 -3.02
CA MET A 40 18.65 -15.15 -3.81
C MET A 40 19.81 -15.90 -4.50
N PRO A 41 19.61 -17.14 -4.94
CA PRO A 41 20.53 -17.80 -5.86
C PRO A 41 20.77 -16.93 -7.12
N THR A 42 21.96 -17.02 -7.67
CA THR A 42 22.32 -16.33 -8.91
C THR A 42 21.54 -16.87 -10.11
N GLU A 43 21.49 -16.12 -11.22
CA GLU A 43 20.86 -16.58 -12.47
C GLU A 43 21.41 -17.93 -12.94
N ASN A 44 22.69 -18.21 -12.72
CA ASN A 44 23.30 -19.47 -13.07
C ASN A 44 22.81 -20.63 -12.19
N GLU A 45 22.76 -20.40 -10.87
CA GLU A 45 22.25 -21.37 -9.91
C GLU A 45 20.76 -21.63 -10.12
N LEU A 46 19.97 -20.59 -10.43
CA LEU A 46 18.56 -20.73 -10.79
C LEU A 46 18.40 -21.55 -12.08
N ALA A 47 19.20 -21.28 -13.11
CA ALA A 47 19.15 -22.04 -14.36
C ALA A 47 19.41 -23.53 -14.12
N THR A 48 20.42 -23.85 -13.31
CA THR A 48 20.73 -25.23 -12.94
C THR A 48 19.62 -25.90 -12.12
N ARG A 49 19.12 -25.22 -11.09
CA ARG A 49 18.06 -25.71 -10.18
C ARG A 49 16.73 -25.95 -10.90
N LEU A 50 16.39 -25.05 -11.83
CA LEU A 50 15.11 -25.11 -12.53
C LEU A 50 15.16 -25.86 -13.86
N GLY A 51 16.34 -26.40 -14.25
CA GLY A 51 16.51 -27.11 -15.51
C GLY A 51 16.22 -26.26 -16.74
N SER A 52 16.50 -24.94 -16.66
CA SER A 52 16.19 -23.98 -17.71
C SER A 52 17.45 -23.29 -18.26
N SER A 53 17.33 -22.68 -19.44
CA SER A 53 18.44 -21.90 -19.97
C SER A 53 18.64 -20.59 -19.21
N ARG A 54 19.88 -20.09 -19.15
CA ARG A 54 20.22 -18.79 -18.54
C ARG A 54 19.45 -17.63 -19.16
N THR A 55 19.18 -17.70 -20.47
CA THR A 55 18.41 -16.68 -21.18
C THR A 55 16.98 -16.61 -20.67
N VAL A 56 16.32 -17.77 -20.54
CA VAL A 56 14.94 -17.86 -20.03
C VAL A 56 14.85 -17.39 -18.57
N VAL A 57 15.82 -17.79 -17.72
CA VAL A 57 15.91 -17.32 -16.33
C VAL A 57 16.08 -15.80 -16.27
N ARG A 58 16.93 -15.23 -17.12
CA ARG A 58 17.13 -13.78 -17.17
C ARG A 58 15.86 -13.02 -17.55
N GLU A 59 15.09 -13.52 -18.52
CA GLU A 59 13.81 -12.92 -18.89
C GLU A 59 12.79 -13.05 -17.75
N ALA A 60 12.72 -14.21 -17.10
CA ALA A 60 11.89 -14.40 -15.91
C ALA A 60 12.27 -13.42 -14.77
N VAL A 61 13.57 -13.27 -14.49
CA VAL A 61 14.08 -12.30 -13.49
C VAL A 61 13.74 -10.87 -13.86
N LYS A 62 13.82 -10.50 -15.15
CA LYS A 62 13.40 -9.15 -15.61
C LYS A 62 11.92 -8.92 -15.33
N ILE A 63 11.05 -9.89 -15.62
CA ILE A 63 9.62 -9.79 -15.33
C ILE A 63 9.39 -9.67 -13.83
N LEU A 64 9.99 -10.56 -13.03
CA LEU A 64 9.87 -10.50 -11.57
C LEU A 64 10.40 -9.21 -10.98
N SER A 65 11.46 -8.64 -11.58
CA SER A 65 11.96 -7.31 -11.21
C SER A 65 10.99 -6.21 -11.64
N ALA A 66 10.37 -6.36 -12.82
CA ALA A 66 9.38 -5.42 -13.32
C ALA A 66 8.13 -5.34 -12.42
N ILE A 67 7.69 -6.48 -11.88
CA ILE A 67 6.56 -6.56 -10.95
C ILE A 67 6.97 -6.42 -9.47
N GLY A 68 8.25 -6.08 -9.20
CA GLY A 68 8.72 -5.77 -7.84
C GLY A 68 8.84 -6.99 -6.91
N ARG A 69 8.98 -8.21 -7.45
CA ARG A 69 9.17 -9.43 -6.64
C ARG A 69 10.63 -9.77 -6.39
N VAL A 70 11.51 -9.37 -7.30
CA VAL A 70 12.95 -9.60 -7.23
C VAL A 70 13.67 -8.29 -7.53
N ARG A 71 14.81 -8.06 -6.90
CA ARG A 71 15.68 -6.91 -7.16
C ARG A 71 17.06 -7.40 -7.61
N ALA A 72 17.44 -7.04 -8.85
CA ALA A 72 18.78 -7.27 -9.36
C ALA A 72 19.68 -6.08 -8.99
N GLN A 73 20.78 -6.32 -8.28
CA GLN A 73 21.78 -5.32 -7.96
C GLN A 73 23.07 -5.60 -8.77
N LYS A 74 23.46 -4.66 -9.61
CA LYS A 74 24.66 -4.79 -10.47
C LYS A 74 25.90 -5.12 -9.62
N GLY A 75 26.54 -6.24 -9.89
CA GLY A 75 27.74 -6.71 -9.19
C GLY A 75 27.48 -7.33 -7.80
N ARG A 76 26.24 -7.31 -7.28
CA ARG A 76 25.89 -7.81 -5.95
C ARG A 76 25.00 -9.06 -5.98
N GLY A 77 24.21 -9.25 -7.04
CA GLY A 77 23.36 -10.42 -7.22
C GLY A 77 21.86 -10.11 -7.22
N LEU A 78 21.07 -11.16 -7.01
CA LEU A 78 19.62 -11.10 -6.90
C LEU A 78 19.20 -11.11 -5.43
N TYR A 79 18.14 -10.37 -5.12
CA TYR A 79 17.55 -10.25 -3.78
C TYR A 79 16.03 -10.36 -3.90
N VAL A 80 15.39 -10.93 -2.89
CA VAL A 80 13.93 -10.80 -2.73
C VAL A 80 13.65 -9.32 -2.58
N ALA A 81 12.73 -8.78 -3.38
CA ALA A 81 12.36 -7.39 -3.23
C ALA A 81 11.63 -7.19 -1.90
N ASP A 82 11.83 -6.04 -1.29
CA ASP A 82 10.99 -5.62 -0.18
C ASP A 82 9.55 -5.63 -0.70
N ASP A 83 8.58 -6.06 0.12
CA ASP A 83 7.20 -6.39 -0.29
C ASP A 83 6.38 -5.16 -0.79
N ASP A 84 7.04 -4.30 -1.55
CA ASP A 84 6.48 -3.04 -2.02
C ASP A 84 5.73 -3.14 -3.36
N GLY A 85 5.64 -4.33 -3.94
CA GLY A 85 4.87 -4.60 -5.16
C GLY A 85 5.23 -3.71 -6.36
N MET A 86 4.29 -3.59 -7.30
CA MET A 86 4.41 -2.70 -8.48
C MET A 86 4.46 -1.21 -8.11
N LEU A 87 4.01 -0.85 -6.90
CA LEU A 87 3.96 0.50 -6.34
C LEU A 87 5.07 0.75 -5.31
N GLY A 88 6.09 -0.11 -5.26
CA GLY A 88 7.15 -0.04 -4.25
C GLY A 88 8.02 1.22 -4.31
N PRO A 89 8.51 1.69 -3.13
CA PRO A 89 9.22 2.97 -2.96
C PRO A 89 10.43 3.14 -3.87
N ALA A 90 11.15 2.05 -4.18
CA ALA A 90 12.37 2.11 -5.00
C ALA A 90 12.14 2.57 -6.45
N ARG A 91 10.91 2.46 -6.97
CA ARG A 91 10.55 2.89 -8.33
C ARG A 91 9.93 4.28 -8.38
N TRP A 92 9.34 4.72 -7.28
CA TRP A 92 8.63 5.99 -7.19
C TRP A 92 9.49 7.11 -6.57
N ASN A 93 10.62 6.77 -5.95
CA ASN A 93 11.49 7.72 -5.23
C ASN A 93 12.04 8.91 -6.05
N GLY A 94 11.87 8.92 -7.37
CA GLY A 94 12.29 10.04 -8.21
C GLY A 94 11.16 10.81 -8.89
N PHE A 95 9.95 10.22 -8.98
CA PHE A 95 8.86 10.79 -9.79
C PHE A 95 7.68 11.34 -9.00
N PHE A 96 7.52 10.96 -7.72
CA PHE A 96 6.32 11.26 -6.94
C PHE A 96 6.56 11.78 -5.52
N LEU A 97 7.78 12.26 -5.22
CA LEU A 97 7.91 13.07 -4.01
C LEU A 97 7.13 14.36 -4.23
N PRO A 98 6.15 14.68 -3.38
CA PRO A 98 5.48 15.97 -3.43
C PRO A 98 6.50 17.06 -3.17
N THR A 99 7.02 17.66 -4.24
CA THR A 99 8.05 18.70 -4.19
C THR A 99 7.46 20.10 -4.21
N ASP A 100 6.16 20.20 -4.49
CA ASP A 100 5.39 21.43 -4.55
C ASP A 100 3.93 21.19 -4.13
N LEU A 101 3.16 22.28 -4.09
CA LEU A 101 1.76 22.27 -3.68
C LEU A 101 0.87 21.43 -4.59
N ASP A 102 1.10 21.47 -5.88
CA ASP A 102 0.27 20.76 -6.84
C ASP A 102 0.42 19.26 -6.64
N HIS A 103 1.63 18.78 -6.36
CA HIS A 103 1.87 17.38 -6.01
C HIS A 103 1.19 16.98 -4.68
N VAL A 104 1.15 17.88 -3.70
CA VAL A 104 0.40 17.62 -2.45
C VAL A 104 -1.09 17.47 -2.75
N TYR A 105 -1.68 18.33 -3.59
CA TYR A 105 -3.08 18.21 -3.99
C TYR A 105 -3.37 16.90 -4.69
N MET A 106 -2.54 16.52 -5.66
CA MET A 106 -2.69 15.25 -6.38
C MET A 106 -2.57 14.05 -5.43
N LEU A 107 -1.67 14.09 -4.43
CA LEU A 107 -1.54 13.05 -3.42
C LEU A 107 -2.81 12.93 -2.57
N PHE A 108 -3.40 14.05 -2.13
CA PHE A 108 -4.63 14.03 -1.34
C PHE A 108 -5.85 13.60 -2.17
N GLU A 109 -5.95 13.99 -3.44
CA GLU A 109 -6.96 13.48 -4.37
C GLU A 109 -6.87 11.96 -4.52
N PHE A 110 -5.64 11.44 -4.68
CA PHE A 110 -5.40 10.00 -4.74
C PHE A 110 -5.73 9.30 -3.42
N ARG A 111 -5.34 9.86 -2.26
CA ARG A 111 -5.71 9.35 -0.94
C ARG A 111 -7.22 9.29 -0.77
N ARG A 112 -7.90 10.37 -1.10
CA ARG A 112 -9.35 10.46 -1.02
C ARG A 112 -10.03 9.34 -1.79
N PHE A 113 -9.60 9.09 -3.02
CA PHE A 113 -10.17 8.04 -3.86
C PHE A 113 -10.00 6.64 -3.24
N GLN A 114 -8.82 6.30 -2.80
CA GLN A 114 -8.54 4.94 -2.28
C GLN A 114 -9.00 4.72 -0.84
N GLU A 115 -8.88 5.72 0.03
CA GLU A 115 -9.25 5.56 1.45
C GLU A 115 -10.76 5.58 1.65
N THR A 116 -11.53 6.32 0.85
CA THR A 116 -12.99 6.20 0.84
C THR A 116 -13.45 4.83 0.35
N ALA A 117 -12.80 4.29 -0.70
CA ALA A 117 -13.08 2.92 -1.15
C ALA A 117 -12.73 1.88 -0.09
N ALA A 118 -11.59 2.04 0.60
CA ALA A 118 -11.18 1.14 1.69
C ALA A 118 -12.18 1.18 2.85
N SER A 119 -12.60 2.36 3.29
CA SER A 119 -13.58 2.55 4.37
C SER A 119 -14.93 1.93 4.05
N ARG A 120 -15.42 2.13 2.81
CA ARG A 120 -16.65 1.49 2.31
C ARG A 120 -16.59 -0.02 2.40
N LEU A 121 -15.49 -0.61 1.96
CA LEU A 121 -15.30 -2.06 1.98
C LEU A 121 -15.10 -2.59 3.40
N ALA A 122 -14.37 -1.88 4.25
CA ALA A 122 -14.15 -2.24 5.65
C ALA A 122 -15.47 -2.34 6.41
N ALA A 123 -16.43 -1.44 6.16
CA ALA A 123 -17.75 -1.47 6.79
C ALA A 123 -18.52 -2.79 6.56
N THR A 124 -18.24 -3.49 5.46
CA THR A 124 -18.90 -4.76 5.12
C THR A 124 -18.05 -6.00 5.36
N ARG A 125 -16.74 -5.83 5.60
CA ARG A 125 -15.78 -6.95 5.63
C ARG A 125 -14.99 -7.08 6.91
N ALA A 126 -14.92 -6.02 7.71
CA ALA A 126 -14.10 -5.99 8.90
C ALA A 126 -14.51 -7.09 9.89
N THR A 127 -13.54 -7.85 10.35
CA THR A 127 -13.71 -8.81 11.44
C THR A 127 -13.74 -8.09 12.80
N PRO A 128 -14.30 -8.72 13.85
CA PRO A 128 -14.25 -8.13 15.20
C PRO A 128 -12.85 -7.85 15.71
N ALA A 129 -11.85 -8.60 15.27
CA ALA A 129 -10.44 -8.35 15.63
C ALA A 129 -9.89 -7.11 14.95
N GLU A 130 -10.19 -6.90 13.67
CA GLU A 130 -9.78 -5.72 12.91
C GLU A 130 -10.48 -4.45 13.42
N LEU A 131 -11.76 -4.53 13.76
CA LEU A 131 -12.48 -3.41 14.40
C LEU A 131 -11.79 -2.98 15.69
N ARG A 132 -11.38 -3.92 16.54
CA ARG A 132 -10.64 -3.59 17.77
C ARG A 132 -9.28 -2.98 17.47
N ALA A 133 -8.60 -3.43 16.44
CA ALA A 133 -7.31 -2.86 16.03
C ALA A 133 -7.46 -1.41 15.57
N ILE A 134 -8.47 -1.11 14.74
CA ILE A 134 -8.79 0.24 14.28
C ILE A 134 -9.16 1.16 15.46
N GLU A 135 -9.98 0.66 16.40
CA GLU A 135 -10.34 1.41 17.61
C GLU A 135 -9.12 1.73 18.48
N THR A 136 -8.24 0.74 18.68
CA THR A 136 -6.99 0.92 19.42
C THR A 136 -6.09 1.96 18.75
N ALA A 137 -6.00 1.96 17.44
CA ALA A 137 -5.23 2.94 16.69
C ALA A 137 -5.79 4.38 16.84
N ALA A 138 -7.11 4.54 16.73
CA ALA A 138 -7.79 5.81 16.99
C ALA A 138 -7.56 6.32 18.43
N GLU A 139 -7.62 5.41 19.41
CA GLU A 139 -7.32 5.75 20.81
C GLU A 139 -5.85 6.13 21.01
N THR A 140 -4.93 5.48 20.29
CA THR A 140 -3.50 5.84 20.30
C THR A 140 -3.27 7.26 19.79
N CYS A 141 -3.95 7.68 18.71
CA CYS A 141 -3.96 9.07 18.25
C CYS A 141 -4.43 10.00 19.36
N ARG A 142 -5.57 9.70 19.99
CA ARG A 142 -6.14 10.53 21.05
C ARG A 142 -5.17 10.66 22.23
N GLN A 143 -4.53 9.59 22.65
CA GLN A 143 -3.53 9.61 23.73
C GLN A 143 -2.29 10.42 23.35
N GLY A 144 -1.78 10.26 22.12
CA GLY A 144 -0.67 11.06 21.60
C GLY A 144 -0.95 12.58 21.69
N HIS A 145 -2.16 12.98 21.29
CA HIS A 145 -2.59 14.36 21.38
C HIS A 145 -2.69 14.86 22.83
N LEU A 146 -3.40 14.14 23.68
CA LEU A 146 -3.61 14.53 25.09
C LEU A 146 -2.30 14.63 25.89
N THR A 147 -1.31 13.84 25.55
CA THR A 147 0.00 13.81 26.24
C THR A 147 1.06 14.66 25.54
N GLY A 148 0.72 15.33 24.44
CA GLY A 148 1.67 16.12 23.64
C GLY A 148 2.75 15.31 22.95
N GLN A 149 2.54 13.99 22.78
CA GLN A 149 3.49 13.08 22.14
C GLN A 149 3.20 12.93 20.64
N ALA A 150 3.74 13.83 19.81
CA ALA A 150 3.53 13.83 18.37
C ALA A 150 3.84 12.47 17.71
N ALA A 151 4.95 11.83 18.07
CA ALA A 151 5.31 10.52 17.52
C ALA A 151 4.30 9.41 17.86
N LEU A 152 3.61 9.52 19.00
CA LEU A 152 2.56 8.58 19.37
C LEU A 152 1.29 8.84 18.54
N PHE A 153 0.97 10.11 18.34
CA PHE A 153 -0.14 10.53 17.46
C PHE A 153 0.09 10.02 16.04
N ASP A 154 1.25 10.32 15.44
CA ASP A 154 1.60 9.94 14.06
C ASP A 154 1.53 8.42 13.85
N ARG A 155 1.99 7.64 14.84
CA ARG A 155 1.89 6.18 14.78
C ARG A 155 0.45 5.71 14.81
N GLY A 156 -0.35 6.24 15.73
CA GLY A 156 -1.77 5.90 15.81
C GLY A 156 -2.53 6.27 14.54
N ASP A 157 -2.21 7.41 13.94
CA ASP A 157 -2.78 7.89 12.68
C ASP A 157 -2.43 6.94 11.51
N ASP A 158 -1.16 6.53 11.39
CA ASP A 158 -0.76 5.55 10.40
C ASP A 158 -1.45 4.19 10.60
N ASP A 159 -1.45 3.67 11.83
CA ASP A 159 -2.07 2.39 12.17
C ASP A 159 -3.58 2.42 11.92
N PHE A 160 -4.26 3.55 12.13
CA PHE A 160 -5.67 3.73 11.87
C PHE A 160 -6.00 3.58 10.38
N HIS A 161 -5.36 4.35 9.52
CA HIS A 161 -5.58 4.30 8.09
C HIS A 161 -5.17 2.95 7.47
N LEU A 162 -4.04 2.40 7.89
CA LEU A 162 -3.59 1.08 7.44
C LEU A 162 -4.49 -0.05 7.96
N GLY A 163 -5.02 0.08 9.17
CA GLY A 163 -6.00 -0.84 9.75
C GLY A 163 -7.29 -0.88 8.94
N ILE A 164 -7.82 0.27 8.54
CA ILE A 164 -9.00 0.36 7.66
C ILE A 164 -8.70 -0.26 6.30
N ALA A 165 -7.55 0.06 5.70
CA ALA A 165 -7.15 -0.53 4.43
C ALA A 165 -7.05 -2.06 4.52
N ALA A 166 -6.48 -2.61 5.61
CA ALA A 166 -6.40 -4.04 5.85
C ALA A 166 -7.80 -4.67 5.99
N ALA A 167 -8.70 -4.04 6.76
CA ALA A 167 -10.08 -4.47 6.96
C ALA A 167 -10.94 -4.43 5.69
N SER A 168 -10.49 -3.73 4.63
CA SER A 168 -11.10 -3.79 3.31
C SER A 168 -10.95 -5.16 2.64
N HIS A 169 -10.02 -6.00 3.11
CA HIS A 169 -9.58 -7.27 2.52
C HIS A 169 -9.21 -7.15 1.03
N ASN A 170 -8.72 -5.97 0.63
CA ASN A 170 -8.23 -5.70 -0.72
C ASN A 170 -6.74 -5.35 -0.67
N HIS A 171 -5.90 -6.31 -1.05
CA HIS A 171 -4.44 -6.14 -1.00
C HIS A 171 -3.92 -4.99 -1.85
N PHE A 172 -4.61 -4.64 -2.94
CA PHE A 172 -4.25 -3.48 -3.76
C PHE A 172 -4.51 -2.16 -3.03
N LEU A 173 -5.64 -2.05 -2.32
CA LEU A 173 -5.91 -0.88 -1.47
C LEU A 173 -4.91 -0.79 -0.31
N VAL A 174 -4.57 -1.92 0.34
CA VAL A 174 -3.54 -1.93 1.39
C VAL A 174 -2.21 -1.38 0.86
N ALA A 175 -1.75 -1.88 -0.30
CA ALA A 175 -0.50 -1.43 -0.90
C ALA A 175 -0.53 0.05 -1.27
N SER A 176 -1.62 0.51 -1.88
CA SER A 176 -1.75 1.90 -2.33
C SER A 176 -1.89 2.89 -1.17
N VAL A 177 -2.66 2.58 -0.14
CA VAL A 177 -2.79 3.42 1.08
C VAL A 177 -1.44 3.50 1.79
N ARG A 178 -0.73 2.38 1.97
CA ARG A 178 0.61 2.35 2.57
C ARG A 178 1.57 3.28 1.83
N GLU A 179 1.58 3.20 0.50
CA GLU A 179 2.47 4.03 -0.31
C GLU A 179 2.10 5.51 -0.25
N ALA A 180 0.83 5.86 -0.33
CA ALA A 180 0.38 7.23 -0.21
C ALA A 180 0.72 7.85 1.16
N ARG A 181 0.56 7.08 2.24
CA ARG A 181 0.96 7.47 3.60
C ARG A 181 2.47 7.67 3.71
N ARG A 182 3.27 6.80 3.09
CA ARG A 182 4.72 6.95 3.02
C ARG A 182 5.13 8.23 2.29
N LEU A 183 4.53 8.52 1.13
CA LEU A 183 4.77 9.75 0.37
C LEU A 183 4.39 10.99 1.16
N GLN A 184 3.28 10.97 1.87
CA GLN A 184 2.88 12.07 2.76
C GLN A 184 3.93 12.34 3.84
N ARG A 185 4.44 11.29 4.52
CA ARG A 185 5.51 11.46 5.52
C ARG A 185 6.81 12.02 4.92
N GLN A 186 7.15 11.64 3.70
CA GLN A 186 8.32 12.18 3.02
C GLN A 186 8.12 13.64 2.58
N SER A 187 6.93 14.02 2.16
CA SER A 187 6.62 15.43 1.86
C SER A 187 6.69 16.30 3.09
N SER A 188 6.44 15.74 4.27
CA SER A 188 6.56 16.45 5.54
C SER A 188 8.01 16.81 5.89
N THR A 189 9.02 16.16 5.31
CA THR A 189 10.42 16.60 5.44
C THR A 189 10.69 17.95 4.78
N ILE A 190 9.80 18.42 3.90
CA ILE A 190 9.82 19.79 3.35
C ILE A 190 9.25 20.80 4.37
N GLY A 191 9.01 20.38 5.61
CA GLY A 191 8.58 21.25 6.71
C GLY A 191 7.09 21.16 7.08
N LEU A 192 6.36 20.21 6.52
CA LEU A 192 4.96 19.94 6.82
C LEU A 192 4.85 18.71 7.75
N HIS A 193 5.49 18.77 8.92
CA HIS A 193 5.45 17.67 9.88
C HIS A 193 4.10 17.59 10.60
N GLY A 194 3.63 16.36 10.73
CA GLY A 194 2.60 15.95 11.66
C GLY A 194 1.23 16.59 11.40
N THR A 195 0.34 16.42 12.32
CA THR A 195 -0.86 17.22 12.45
C THR A 195 -0.47 18.68 12.52
N VAL A 196 -0.71 19.36 11.45
CA VAL A 196 -0.53 20.80 11.33
C VAL A 196 -1.14 21.44 12.56
N GLY A 197 -0.31 22.15 13.34
CA GLY A 197 -0.62 22.53 14.70
C GLY A 197 -2.02 23.12 14.87
N GLY A 198 -2.80 22.51 15.74
CA GLY A 198 -4.11 22.98 16.18
C GLY A 198 -5.33 22.18 15.72
N HIS A 199 -5.21 21.24 14.76
CA HIS A 199 -6.36 20.51 14.23
C HIS A 199 -6.43 19.02 14.64
N ALA A 200 -5.58 18.58 15.57
CA ALA A 200 -5.60 17.20 16.06
C ALA A 200 -6.94 16.82 16.71
N ASP A 201 -7.61 17.77 17.38
CA ASP A 201 -8.93 17.53 17.97
C ASP A 201 -9.99 17.20 16.91
N GLU A 202 -9.96 17.89 15.76
CA GLU A 202 -10.88 17.60 14.66
C GLU A 202 -10.56 16.24 14.01
N ALA A 203 -9.29 15.96 13.74
CA ALA A 203 -8.86 14.66 13.20
C ALA A 203 -9.32 13.49 14.11
N ILE A 204 -9.20 13.62 15.43
CA ILE A 204 -9.67 12.60 16.40
C ILE A 204 -11.17 12.40 16.31
N LYS A 205 -11.96 13.48 16.21
CA LYS A 205 -13.43 13.38 16.04
C LYS A 205 -13.81 12.72 14.72
N GLU A 206 -13.08 13.01 13.67
CA GLU A 206 -13.27 12.45 12.34
C GLU A 206 -12.89 10.95 12.31
N HIS A 207 -11.77 10.56 12.92
CA HIS A 207 -11.41 9.14 13.10
C HIS A 207 -12.51 8.38 13.85
N ALA A 208 -13.06 8.97 14.92
CA ALA A 208 -14.16 8.38 15.66
C ALA A 208 -15.45 8.25 14.81
N ALA A 209 -15.70 9.19 13.89
CA ALA A 209 -16.84 9.13 12.97
C ALA A 209 -16.65 8.01 11.93
N ILE A 210 -15.46 7.90 11.34
CA ILE A 210 -15.11 6.83 10.39
C ILE A 210 -15.25 5.46 11.08
N TYR A 211 -14.62 5.30 12.26
CA TYR A 211 -14.69 4.05 13.02
C TYR A 211 -16.14 3.64 13.34
N ARG A 212 -16.96 4.57 13.81
CA ARG A 212 -18.37 4.29 14.10
C ARG A 212 -19.12 3.79 12.88
N ALA A 213 -18.97 4.44 11.74
CA ALA A 213 -19.63 4.03 10.51
C ALA A 213 -19.17 2.62 10.04
N ILE A 214 -17.88 2.32 10.16
CA ILE A 214 -17.34 0.99 9.85
C ILE A 214 -17.89 -0.07 10.82
N ARG A 215 -17.88 0.20 12.12
CA ARG A 215 -18.40 -0.69 13.16
C ARG A 215 -19.89 -0.96 13.00
N ASP A 216 -20.64 0.06 12.64
CA ASP A 216 -22.10 -0.03 12.48
C ASP A 216 -22.51 -0.68 11.13
N GLY A 217 -21.53 -0.99 10.28
CA GLY A 217 -21.72 -1.67 9.01
C GLY A 217 -22.38 -0.78 7.95
N ASP A 218 -22.15 0.55 7.99
CA ASP A 218 -22.69 1.50 7.01
C ASP A 218 -21.59 1.92 6.00
N PRO A 219 -21.57 1.34 4.80
CA PRO A 219 -20.53 1.61 3.80
C PRO A 219 -20.54 3.05 3.29
N GLU A 220 -21.73 3.63 3.12
CA GLU A 220 -21.83 4.99 2.57
C GLU A 220 -21.43 6.04 3.62
N ALA A 221 -21.87 5.88 4.87
CA ALA A 221 -21.43 6.74 5.96
C ALA A 221 -19.92 6.62 6.20
N ALA A 222 -19.34 5.41 6.12
CA ALA A 222 -17.90 5.21 6.27
C ALA A 222 -17.10 5.92 5.15
N ALA A 223 -17.53 5.77 3.91
CA ALA A 223 -16.90 6.46 2.78
C ALA A 223 -17.03 7.99 2.90
N GLN A 224 -18.20 8.49 3.27
CA GLN A 224 -18.43 9.92 3.44
C GLN A 224 -17.61 10.50 4.58
N ALA A 225 -17.53 9.82 5.72
CA ALA A 225 -16.71 10.25 6.86
C ALA A 225 -15.22 10.31 6.49
N ALA A 226 -14.72 9.30 5.76
CA ALA A 226 -13.35 9.27 5.27
C ALA A 226 -13.08 10.43 4.27
N ALA A 227 -14.03 10.71 3.38
CA ALA A 227 -13.90 11.83 2.44
C ALA A 227 -13.78 13.18 3.18
N VAL A 228 -14.67 13.43 4.14
CA VAL A 228 -14.65 14.66 4.96
C VAL A 228 -13.32 14.82 5.70
N HIS A 229 -12.83 13.73 6.33
CA HIS A 229 -11.54 13.74 7.00
C HIS A 229 -10.38 14.13 6.07
N LEU A 230 -10.32 13.56 4.87
CA LEU A 230 -9.24 13.86 3.92
C LEU A 230 -9.35 15.27 3.33
N ASP A 231 -10.57 15.75 3.06
CA ASP A 231 -10.82 17.10 2.58
C ASP A 231 -10.40 18.14 3.65
N ASN A 232 -10.73 17.91 4.92
CA ASN A 232 -10.32 18.77 6.04
C ASN A 232 -8.80 18.72 6.27
N THR A 233 -8.19 17.54 6.22
CA THR A 233 -6.74 17.40 6.34
C THR A 233 -6.01 18.19 5.23
N LEU A 234 -6.49 18.12 3.98
CA LEU A 234 -5.93 18.90 2.88
C LEU A 234 -6.06 20.41 3.13
N GLU A 235 -7.21 20.86 3.63
CA GLU A 235 -7.41 22.29 3.93
C GLU A 235 -6.49 22.79 5.03
N ASP A 236 -6.20 21.96 6.03
CA ASP A 236 -5.23 22.27 7.08
C ASP A 236 -3.81 22.41 6.53
N TYR A 237 -3.41 21.50 5.62
CA TYR A 237 -2.15 21.63 4.88
C TYR A 237 -2.09 22.95 4.10
N ARG A 238 -3.16 23.34 3.41
CA ARG A 238 -3.24 24.63 2.68
C ARG A 238 -3.01 25.81 3.59
N ARG A 239 -3.71 25.85 4.72
CA ARG A 239 -3.61 26.97 5.70
C ARG A 239 -2.19 27.07 6.27
N GLU A 240 -1.59 25.93 6.62
CA GLU A 240 -0.23 25.94 7.17
C GLU A 240 0.80 26.41 6.14
N ILE A 241 0.67 25.98 4.89
CA ILE A 241 1.54 26.45 3.82
C ILE A 241 1.38 27.96 3.61
N GLN A 242 0.14 28.46 3.53
CA GLN A 242 -0.12 29.88 3.40
C GLN A 242 0.49 30.69 4.56
N ARG A 243 0.37 30.17 5.78
CA ARG A 243 0.97 30.79 6.97
C ARG A 243 2.49 30.86 6.89
N ARG A 244 3.14 29.84 6.37
CA ARG A 244 4.63 29.79 6.28
C ARG A 244 5.19 30.60 5.11
N VAL A 245 4.44 30.73 4.03
CA VAL A 245 4.93 31.40 2.80
C VAL A 245 4.61 32.90 2.85
N PHE A 246 3.51 33.31 3.47
CA PHE A 246 2.99 34.68 3.44
C PHE A 246 2.83 35.34 4.83
N GLY A 247 3.07 34.59 5.91
CA GLY A 247 3.11 35.09 7.29
C GLY A 247 4.52 35.29 7.76
#